data_2893e72610c828b34a9686c10ec1bdaa
#
_entry.id   2893e72610c828b34a9686c10ec1bdaa
#
_cell.length_a   1.000
_cell.length_b   1.000
_cell.length_c   1.000
_cell.angle_alpha   90.00
_cell.angle_beta   90.00
_cell.angle_gamma   90.00
#
_symmetry.space_group_name_H-M   'P 1'
#
loop_
_entity.id
_entity.type
_entity.pdbx_description
1 polymer ?
#
loop_
_entity_poly.entity_id
_entity_poly.type
_entity_poly.pdbx_seq_one_letter_code
_entity_poly.pdbx_strand_id
1 'polypeptide(L)'
;PNKEVKKKLVTAAPQEIIQTIQIMGGHYAVLHFRGPYASMQAAYRWLFGYWLPKSGFQAADKPLFEEYLNNPRNTAPTDLLTDIYLPIL
;
A
#
# COMPACT_ATOMS: atom_id res chain seq x y z
N PRO A 1 -15.63 -11.99 -5.00
CA PRO A 1 -15.41 -13.42 -5.06
C PRO A 1 -14.01 -13.79 -5.50
N ASN A 2 -13.30 -12.93 -6.16
CA ASN A 2 -11.94 -13.23 -6.56
C ASN A 2 -10.92 -12.64 -5.61
N LYS A 3 -11.39 -12.07 -4.55
CA LYS A 3 -10.55 -11.33 -3.64
C LYS A 3 -10.50 -12.09 -2.33
N GLU A 4 -9.36 -12.63 -2.06
CA GLU A 4 -9.13 -13.22 -0.75
C GLU A 4 -8.27 -12.25 0.02
N VAL A 5 -8.84 -11.68 1.07
CA VAL A 5 -8.13 -10.71 1.89
C VAL A 5 -7.62 -11.40 3.13
N LYS A 6 -6.31 -11.49 3.22
CA LYS A 6 -5.68 -11.91 4.47
C LYS A 6 -5.28 -10.66 5.20
N LYS A 7 -6.03 -10.36 6.24
CA LYS A 7 -5.77 -9.17 7.03
C LYS A 7 -4.62 -9.40 7.96
N LYS A 8 -3.48 -8.87 7.61
CA LYS A 8 -2.43 -8.69 8.56
C LYS A 8 -2.25 -7.19 8.69
N LEU A 9 -2.91 -6.61 9.66
CA LEU A 9 -2.84 -5.18 9.90
C LEU A 9 -1.57 -4.88 10.66
N VAL A 10 -0.66 -4.18 10.00
CA VAL A 10 0.53 -3.66 10.65
C VAL A 10 0.43 -2.16 10.58
N THR A 11 0.37 -1.53 11.74
CA THR A 11 0.33 -0.08 11.81
C THR A 11 1.74 0.42 12.12
N ALA A 12 2.36 1.06 11.17
CA ALA A 12 3.71 1.61 11.36
C ALA A 12 3.66 3.05 11.78
N ALA A 13 2.69 3.78 11.24
CA ALA A 13 2.43 5.16 11.57
C ALA A 13 0.92 5.32 11.63
N PRO A 14 0.40 6.38 12.25
CA PRO A 14 -1.05 6.51 12.45
C PRO A 14 -1.87 6.38 11.16
N GLN A 15 -1.31 6.78 10.03
CA GLN A 15 -2.04 6.76 8.76
C GLN A 15 -1.59 5.67 7.80
N GLU A 16 -0.72 4.76 8.24
CA GLU A 16 -0.19 3.73 7.36
C GLU A 16 -0.72 2.37 7.77
N ILE A 17 -1.61 1.82 6.95
CA ILE A 17 -2.23 0.52 7.16
C ILE A 17 -1.91 -0.34 5.95
N ILE A 18 -1.44 -1.55 6.19
CA ILE A 18 -1.08 -2.46 5.11
C ILE A 18 -1.83 -3.77 5.27
N GLN A 19 -2.25 -4.33 4.15
CA GLN A 19 -2.87 -5.64 4.10
C GLN A 19 -2.39 -6.39 2.88
N THR A 20 -2.46 -7.71 2.93
CA THR A 20 -2.20 -8.50 1.74
C THR A 20 -3.50 -8.96 1.13
N ILE A 21 -3.56 -8.96 -0.19
CA ILE A 21 -4.72 -9.43 -0.93
C ILE A 21 -4.26 -10.34 -2.05
N GLN A 22 -5.12 -11.29 -2.37
CA GLN A 22 -4.90 -12.15 -3.52
C GLN A 22 -6.08 -11.98 -4.45
N ILE A 23 -5.79 -11.54 -5.66
CA ILE A 23 -6.80 -11.31 -6.67
C ILE A 23 -6.39 -12.04 -7.93
N MET A 24 -7.31 -12.17 -8.88
CA MET A 24 -6.98 -12.74 -10.16
C MET A 24 -5.85 -11.91 -10.79
N GLY A 25 -4.75 -12.57 -11.10
CA GLY A 25 -3.59 -11.90 -11.66
C GLY A 25 -2.46 -11.65 -10.68
N GLY A 26 -2.64 -11.89 -9.38
CA GLY A 26 -1.52 -11.77 -8.50
C GLY A 26 -1.82 -11.65 -7.01
N HIS A 27 -0.73 -11.66 -6.27
CA HIS A 27 -0.72 -11.51 -4.83
C HIS A 27 -0.06 -10.16 -4.53
N TYR A 28 -0.69 -9.35 -3.71
CA TYR A 28 -0.26 -7.98 -3.49
C TYR A 28 -0.25 -7.63 -2.02
N ALA A 29 0.73 -6.83 -1.63
CA ALA A 29 0.67 -6.06 -0.40
C ALA A 29 0.14 -4.68 -0.76
N VAL A 30 -0.91 -4.23 -0.10
CA VAL A 30 -1.55 -2.96 -0.38
C VAL A 30 -1.37 -2.06 0.81
N LEU A 31 -0.64 -0.97 0.62
CA LEU A 31 -0.44 0.03 1.64
C LEU A 31 -1.47 1.14 1.43
N HIS A 32 -2.34 1.31 2.41
CA HIS A 32 -3.35 2.36 2.39
C HIS A 32 -2.75 3.62 2.98
N PHE A 33 -2.41 4.54 2.10
CA PHE A 33 -1.75 5.79 2.50
C PHE A 33 -2.75 6.93 2.54
N ARG A 34 -2.73 7.70 3.61
CA ARG A 34 -3.51 8.92 3.75
C ARG A 34 -2.57 10.08 3.96
N GLY A 35 -2.64 11.06 3.07
CA GLY A 35 -1.83 12.26 3.20
C GLY A 35 -1.45 12.82 1.85
N PRO A 36 -0.71 13.94 1.85
CA PRO A 36 -0.31 14.58 0.61
C PRO A 36 0.67 13.71 -0.17
N TYR A 37 0.62 13.85 -1.49
CA TYR A 37 1.48 13.06 -2.36
C TYR A 37 2.96 13.29 -2.06
N ALA A 38 3.32 14.50 -1.62
CA ALA A 38 4.70 14.81 -1.27
C ALA A 38 5.22 13.95 -0.11
N SER A 39 4.32 13.41 0.71
CA SER A 39 4.70 12.57 1.86
C SER A 39 4.79 11.10 1.51
N MET A 40 4.47 10.70 0.29
CA MET A 40 4.46 9.29 -0.09
C MET A 40 5.84 8.68 -0.09
N GLN A 41 6.87 9.49 -0.26
CA GLN A 41 8.23 8.98 -0.22
C GLN A 41 8.56 8.31 1.12
N ALA A 42 8.05 8.87 2.21
CA ALA A 42 8.23 8.27 3.52
C ALA A 42 7.46 6.93 3.62
N ALA A 43 6.28 6.86 3.01
CA ALA A 43 5.50 5.62 2.98
C ALA A 43 6.26 4.52 2.21
N TYR A 44 6.87 4.88 1.09
CA TYR A 44 7.68 3.94 0.33
C TYR A 44 8.89 3.47 1.11
N ARG A 45 9.58 4.38 1.81
CA ARG A 45 10.71 4.00 2.64
C ARG A 45 10.29 3.03 3.74
N TRP A 46 9.12 3.25 4.33
CA TRP A 46 8.60 2.33 5.34
C TRP A 46 8.26 0.97 4.71
N LEU A 47 7.61 0.98 3.55
CA LEU A 47 7.18 -0.24 2.87
C LEU A 47 8.38 -1.14 2.54
N PHE A 48 9.39 -0.57 1.90
CA PHE A 48 10.55 -1.34 1.43
C PHE A 48 11.62 -1.53 2.49
N GLY A 49 11.79 -0.55 3.36
CA GLY A 49 12.89 -0.58 4.32
C GLY A 49 12.52 -1.19 5.66
N TYR A 50 11.25 -1.21 6.00
CA TYR A 50 10.81 -1.71 7.29
C TYR A 50 9.85 -2.88 7.16
N TRP A 51 8.74 -2.68 6.44
CA TRP A 51 7.70 -3.70 6.41
C TRP A 51 8.13 -4.94 5.64
N LEU A 52 8.62 -4.76 4.42
CA LEU A 52 8.92 -5.89 3.55
C LEU A 52 9.96 -6.84 4.15
N PRO A 53 11.09 -6.34 4.70
CA PRO A 53 12.07 -7.24 5.30
C PRO A 53 11.53 -8.06 6.47
N LYS A 54 10.55 -7.53 7.18
CA LYS A 54 9.98 -8.18 8.36
C LYS A 54 8.75 -9.00 8.05
N SER A 55 8.20 -8.85 6.85
CA SER A 55 6.91 -9.43 6.50
C SER A 55 6.95 -10.94 6.22
N GLY A 56 8.10 -11.45 5.84
CA GLY A 56 8.22 -12.80 5.35
C GLY A 56 7.87 -12.94 3.87
N PHE A 57 7.43 -11.87 3.23
CA PHE A 57 7.12 -11.89 1.80
C PHE A 57 8.32 -11.42 1.00
N GLN A 58 8.32 -11.77 -0.27
CA GLN A 58 9.31 -11.30 -1.22
C GLN A 58 8.60 -10.55 -2.34
N ALA A 59 9.19 -9.46 -2.78
CA ALA A 59 8.66 -8.71 -3.91
C ALA A 59 8.71 -9.56 -5.16
N ALA A 60 7.62 -9.54 -5.93
CA ALA A 60 7.58 -10.19 -7.23
C ALA A 60 8.23 -9.29 -8.26
N ASP A 61 8.69 -9.90 -9.35
CA ASP A 61 9.31 -9.18 -10.45
C ASP A 61 8.23 -8.62 -11.38
N LYS A 62 7.46 -7.67 -10.84
CA LYS A 62 6.37 -6.99 -11.54
C LYS A 62 6.34 -5.54 -11.09
N PRO A 63 5.83 -4.63 -11.93
CA PRO A 63 5.73 -3.22 -11.54
C PRO A 63 4.81 -3.01 -10.36
N LEU A 64 5.24 -2.17 -9.46
CA LEU A 64 4.38 -1.62 -8.42
C LEU A 64 3.46 -0.57 -9.05
N PHE A 65 2.26 -0.41 -8.53
CA PHE A 65 1.37 0.64 -9.04
C PHE A 65 0.58 1.28 -7.90
N GLU A 66 0.03 2.45 -8.20
CA GLU A 66 -0.72 3.26 -7.26
C GLU A 66 -2.13 3.46 -7.77
N GLU A 67 -3.07 3.50 -6.84
CA GLU A 67 -4.45 3.83 -7.15
C GLU A 67 -4.84 5.05 -6.34
N TYR A 68 -5.20 6.14 -7.01
CA TYR A 68 -5.62 7.37 -6.37
C TYR A 68 -7.12 7.31 -6.13
N LEU A 69 -7.52 7.32 -4.86
CA LEU A 69 -8.90 7.06 -4.49
C LEU A 69 -9.76 8.31 -4.44
N ASN A 70 -9.15 9.47 -4.37
CA ASN A 70 -9.88 10.74 -4.39
C ASN A 70 -9.06 11.79 -5.14
N ASN A 71 -9.64 12.98 -5.27
CA ASN A 71 -9.15 13.98 -6.20
C ASN A 71 -8.55 15.16 -5.45
N PRO A 72 -7.29 15.56 -5.74
CA PRO A 72 -6.69 16.70 -5.06
C PRO A 72 -7.37 18.03 -5.35
N ARG A 73 -8.22 18.10 -6.38
CA ARG A 73 -8.94 19.34 -6.68
C ARG A 73 -10.05 19.63 -5.68
N ASN A 74 -10.58 18.58 -5.04
CA ASN A 74 -11.72 18.75 -4.13
C ASN A 74 -11.48 18.11 -2.77
N THR A 75 -10.23 17.72 -2.49
CA THR A 75 -9.88 17.05 -1.24
C THR A 75 -8.67 17.74 -0.65
N ALA A 76 -8.72 18.01 0.65
CA ALA A 76 -7.59 18.60 1.34
C ALA A 76 -6.38 17.64 1.25
N PRO A 77 -5.16 18.16 1.13
CA PRO A 77 -3.99 17.29 0.98
C PRO A 77 -3.84 16.25 2.09
N THR A 78 -4.19 16.60 3.33
CA THR A 78 -4.11 15.67 4.45
C THR A 78 -5.15 14.56 4.37
N ASP A 79 -6.15 14.69 3.52
CA ASP A 79 -7.22 13.72 3.37
C ASP A 79 -7.13 12.92 2.08
N LEU A 80 -6.08 13.14 1.29
CA LEU A 80 -5.89 12.36 0.07
C LEU A 80 -5.61 10.91 0.41
N LEU A 81 -6.23 10.01 -0.36
CA LEU A 81 -6.10 8.57 -0.16
C LEU A 81 -5.47 7.95 -1.38
N THR A 82 -4.43 7.17 -1.17
CA THR A 82 -3.73 6.46 -2.23
C THR A 82 -3.44 5.05 -1.76
N ASP A 83 -3.78 4.07 -2.58
CA ASP A 83 -3.40 2.69 -2.33
C ASP A 83 -2.16 2.36 -3.16
N ILE A 84 -1.15 1.84 -2.50
CA ILE A 84 0.10 1.42 -3.14
C ILE A 84 0.09 -0.09 -3.20
N TYR A 85 0.14 -0.63 -4.42
CA TYR A 85 0.09 -2.06 -4.68
C TYR A 85 1.49 -2.57 -4.96
N LEU A 86 2.03 -3.36 -4.06
CA LEU A 86 3.32 -4.01 -4.23
C LEU A 86 3.08 -5.48 -4.58
N PRO A 87 3.44 -5.91 -5.79
CA PRO A 87 3.32 -7.33 -6.13
C PRO A 87 4.28 -8.14 -5.27
N ILE A 88 3.79 -9.24 -4.72
CA ILE A 88 4.58 -10.15 -3.90
C ILE A 88 4.40 -11.58 -4.40
N LEU A 89 5.36 -12.42 -4.07
CA LEU A 89 5.31 -13.83 -4.42
C LEU A 89 4.32 -14.63 -3.59
#